data_883a2097cb6887adc3fa4610efcf4680
#
_entry.id   883a2097cb6887adc3fa4610efcf4680
#
_cell.length_a   1.000
_cell.length_b   1.000
_cell.length_c   1.000
_cell.angle_alpha   90.00
_cell.angle_beta   90.00
_cell.angle_gamma   90.00
#
_symmetry.space_group_name_H-M   'P 1'
#
loop_
_entity.id
_entity.type
_entity.pdbx_description
1 polymer ?
#
loop_
_entity_poly.entity_id
_entity_poly.type
_entity_poly.pdbx_seq_one_letter_code
_entity_poly.pdbx_strand_id
1 'polypeptide(L)'
;ISHRRFLIEANPKLTKLITDHIGEEWKKDTYKLEELLKYKDDENFLQQLKQIKYENKCKLAAYIKEKNGVEVDPNSIFDIQVKRIHAYKRQLLNMYKVMYLYNKLKKDPSLDIPPHTFIFAGKAAQSYEFAKEVIRLINSAAEIINNDPDIGGKIKVVFLENFSVSLGQMIYPAADISEQISTAGKEASGTGNMKFMFNGAVTLGTEDGANVEIHELVGDDNIFIFGMSAEEVEEHYIKGDYFSQDKYDSDEDLREITDQMVNRFFEEGGPNFWSIYDALLRYGDEYFVLEDFRDYMR
;
A
#
# COMPACT_ATOMS: atom_id res chain seq x y z
N ILE A 1 -7.94 -1.21 21.32
CA ILE A 1 -8.97 -2.17 20.88
C ILE A 1 -8.28 -3.37 20.23
N SER A 2 -8.70 -4.60 20.57
CA SER A 2 -8.15 -5.79 19.95
C SER A 2 -8.55 -5.91 18.47
N HIS A 3 -7.74 -6.61 17.66
CA HIS A 3 -7.99 -6.75 16.23
C HIS A 3 -9.31 -7.48 15.94
N ARG A 4 -9.64 -8.51 16.72
CA ARG A 4 -10.93 -9.20 16.61
C ARG A 4 -12.13 -8.29 16.91
N ARG A 5 -12.01 -7.43 17.93
CA ARG A 5 -13.08 -6.49 18.27
C ARG A 5 -13.22 -5.43 17.17
N PHE A 6 -12.11 -5.00 16.59
CA PHE A 6 -12.14 -4.13 15.42
C PHE A 6 -12.85 -4.80 14.24
N LEU A 7 -12.55 -6.07 13.95
CA LEU A 7 -13.23 -6.83 12.89
C LEU A 7 -14.75 -6.91 13.13
N ILE A 8 -15.17 -7.24 14.34
CA ILE A 8 -16.59 -7.36 14.69
C ILE A 8 -17.35 -6.06 14.41
N GLU A 9 -16.76 -4.92 14.77
CA GLU A 9 -17.38 -3.61 14.59
C GLU A 9 -17.30 -3.11 13.13
N ALA A 10 -16.17 -3.31 12.46
CA ALA A 10 -15.92 -2.76 11.15
C ALA A 10 -16.50 -3.61 10.00
N ASN A 11 -16.61 -4.92 10.20
CA ASN A 11 -17.01 -5.86 9.15
C ASN A 11 -18.06 -6.88 9.66
N PRO A 12 -19.27 -6.42 9.98
CA PRO A 12 -20.30 -7.28 10.59
C PRO A 12 -20.75 -8.42 9.68
N LYS A 13 -20.71 -8.25 8.35
CA LYS A 13 -21.04 -9.32 7.40
C LYS A 13 -19.99 -10.43 7.40
N LEU A 14 -18.70 -10.09 7.43
CA LEU A 14 -17.63 -11.07 7.57
C LEU A 14 -17.70 -11.76 8.94
N THR A 15 -17.93 -11.00 10.00
CA THR A 15 -18.15 -11.53 11.35
C THR A 15 -19.27 -12.56 11.37
N LYS A 16 -20.39 -12.27 10.71
CA LYS A 16 -21.51 -13.19 10.60
C LYS A 16 -21.13 -14.45 9.81
N LEU A 17 -20.50 -14.29 8.65
CA LEU A 17 -20.06 -15.44 7.83
C LEU A 17 -19.14 -16.38 8.63
N ILE A 18 -18.16 -15.85 9.34
CA ILE A 18 -17.26 -16.63 10.20
C ILE A 18 -18.07 -17.36 11.28
N THR A 19 -18.91 -16.63 12.00
CA THR A 19 -19.69 -17.18 13.11
C THR A 19 -20.66 -18.27 12.67
N ASP A 20 -21.30 -18.10 11.52
CA ASP A 20 -22.23 -19.10 10.96
C ASP A 20 -21.51 -20.43 10.63
N HIS A 21 -20.21 -20.40 10.35
CA HIS A 21 -19.43 -21.59 9.93
C HIS A 21 -18.65 -22.26 11.07
N ILE A 22 -18.11 -21.47 12.00
CA ILE A 22 -17.25 -22.00 13.08
C ILE A 22 -17.75 -21.69 14.51
N GLY A 23 -18.96 -21.11 14.64
CA GLY A 23 -19.55 -20.77 15.94
C GLY A 23 -19.02 -19.47 16.54
N GLU A 24 -19.35 -19.19 17.80
CA GLU A 24 -19.05 -17.91 18.50
C GLU A 24 -17.70 -17.90 19.22
N GLU A 25 -17.07 -19.06 19.42
CA GLU A 25 -15.90 -19.18 20.31
C GLU A 25 -14.68 -18.43 19.81
N TRP A 26 -14.54 -18.22 18.48
CA TRP A 26 -13.44 -17.42 17.91
C TRP A 26 -13.41 -15.99 18.44
N LYS A 27 -14.54 -15.46 18.90
CA LYS A 27 -14.62 -14.11 19.50
C LYS A 27 -13.91 -14.02 20.84
N LYS A 28 -13.69 -15.16 21.51
CA LYS A 28 -12.93 -15.28 22.75
C LYS A 28 -11.52 -15.80 22.51
N ASP A 29 -11.41 -16.79 21.65
CA ASP A 29 -10.16 -17.46 21.27
C ASP A 29 -9.94 -17.38 19.76
N THR A 30 -9.05 -16.48 19.33
CA THR A 30 -8.77 -16.24 17.91
C THR A 30 -8.09 -17.41 17.20
N TYR A 31 -7.47 -18.35 17.92
CA TYR A 31 -6.93 -19.58 17.33
C TYR A 31 -8.01 -20.43 16.66
N LYS A 32 -9.29 -20.28 17.08
CA LYS A 32 -10.43 -20.93 16.45
C LYS A 32 -10.64 -20.52 14.99
N LEU A 33 -10.08 -19.40 14.56
CA LEU A 33 -10.13 -18.98 13.15
C LEU A 33 -9.44 -19.99 12.21
N GLU A 34 -8.51 -20.81 12.70
CA GLU A 34 -7.91 -21.91 11.92
C GLU A 34 -8.96 -22.90 11.42
N GLU A 35 -10.10 -23.00 12.06
CA GLU A 35 -11.20 -23.87 11.62
C GLU A 35 -11.78 -23.42 10.26
N LEU A 36 -11.55 -22.19 9.84
CA LEU A 36 -11.92 -21.69 8.50
C LEU A 36 -11.18 -22.41 7.38
N LEU A 37 -10.02 -23.00 7.64
CA LEU A 37 -9.27 -23.80 6.65
C LEU A 37 -10.09 -24.97 6.09
N LYS A 38 -11.10 -25.45 6.81
CA LYS A 38 -12.03 -26.49 6.34
C LYS A 38 -12.84 -26.03 5.12
N TYR A 39 -12.99 -24.71 4.94
CA TYR A 39 -13.79 -24.09 3.90
C TYR A 39 -12.95 -23.46 2.78
N LYS A 40 -11.63 -23.67 2.77
CA LYS A 40 -10.71 -23.07 1.78
C LYS A 40 -11.05 -23.40 0.33
N ASP A 41 -11.68 -24.58 0.11
CA ASP A 41 -12.09 -25.07 -1.20
C ASP A 41 -13.63 -25.11 -1.37
N ASP A 42 -14.37 -24.56 -0.41
CA ASP A 42 -15.85 -24.49 -0.46
C ASP A 42 -16.27 -23.28 -1.33
N GLU A 43 -16.78 -23.58 -2.53
CA GLU A 43 -17.16 -22.57 -3.50
C GLU A 43 -18.21 -21.57 -2.97
N ASN A 44 -19.18 -22.06 -2.18
CA ASN A 44 -20.23 -21.21 -1.62
C ASN A 44 -19.66 -20.25 -0.57
N PHE A 45 -18.77 -20.74 0.30
CA PHE A 45 -18.08 -19.91 1.28
C PHE A 45 -17.23 -18.84 0.59
N LEU A 46 -16.43 -19.24 -0.41
CA LEU A 46 -15.58 -18.32 -1.18
C LEU A 46 -16.39 -17.27 -1.94
N GLN A 47 -17.54 -17.65 -2.50
CA GLN A 47 -18.45 -16.72 -3.17
C GLN A 47 -19.00 -15.66 -2.19
N GLN A 48 -19.44 -16.09 -1.00
CA GLN A 48 -19.91 -15.17 0.03
C GLN A 48 -18.80 -14.22 0.49
N LEU A 49 -17.57 -14.74 0.65
CA LEU A 49 -16.41 -13.94 1.03
C LEU A 49 -16.11 -12.85 -0.02
N LYS A 50 -16.11 -13.22 -1.32
CA LYS A 50 -15.95 -12.28 -2.43
C LYS A 50 -17.06 -11.21 -2.45
N GLN A 51 -18.31 -11.63 -2.24
CA GLN A 51 -19.43 -10.69 -2.21
C GLN A 51 -19.31 -9.67 -1.07
N ILE A 52 -18.91 -10.10 0.13
CA ILE A 52 -18.69 -9.22 1.28
C ILE A 52 -17.58 -8.20 0.97
N LYS A 53 -16.46 -8.67 0.40
CA LYS A 53 -15.35 -7.79 -0.01
C LYS A 53 -15.82 -6.77 -1.03
N TYR A 54 -16.52 -7.19 -2.07
CA TYR A 54 -17.06 -6.31 -3.11
C TYR A 54 -17.98 -5.23 -2.54
N GLU A 55 -18.88 -5.59 -1.63
CA GLU A 55 -19.78 -4.62 -0.99
C GLU A 55 -19.02 -3.59 -0.13
N ASN A 56 -17.96 -4.00 0.57
CA ASN A 56 -17.10 -3.09 1.31
C ASN A 56 -16.34 -2.16 0.36
N LYS A 57 -15.89 -2.66 -0.78
CA LYS A 57 -15.25 -1.85 -1.83
C LYS A 57 -16.22 -0.85 -2.45
N CYS A 58 -17.46 -1.23 -2.69
CA CYS A 58 -18.52 -0.31 -3.16
C CYS A 58 -18.75 0.83 -2.17
N LYS A 59 -18.77 0.56 -0.87
CA LYS A 59 -18.94 1.60 0.16
C LYS A 59 -17.78 2.60 0.15
N LEU A 60 -16.55 2.08 0.08
CA LEU A 60 -15.37 2.93 0.02
C LEU A 60 -15.32 3.73 -1.29
N ALA A 61 -15.67 3.12 -2.43
CA ALA A 61 -15.76 3.80 -3.72
C ALA A 61 -16.77 4.96 -3.70
N ALA A 62 -17.93 4.76 -3.08
CA ALA A 62 -18.94 5.81 -2.91
C ALA A 62 -18.40 6.97 -2.05
N TYR A 63 -17.69 6.66 -0.96
CA TYR A 63 -17.04 7.66 -0.11
C TYR A 63 -15.96 8.44 -0.88
N ILE A 64 -15.12 7.76 -1.65
CA ILE A 64 -14.09 8.38 -2.49
C ILE A 64 -14.74 9.34 -3.50
N LYS A 65 -15.81 8.91 -4.17
CA LYS A 65 -16.55 9.77 -5.11
C LYS A 65 -17.09 11.02 -4.41
N GLU A 66 -17.68 10.87 -3.22
CA GLU A 66 -18.25 11.99 -2.45
C GLU A 66 -17.17 12.97 -1.99
N LYS A 67 -16.03 12.47 -1.47
CA LYS A 67 -15.00 13.31 -0.84
C LYS A 67 -13.93 13.81 -1.80
N ASN A 68 -13.54 13.00 -2.76
CA ASN A 68 -12.43 13.29 -3.68
C ASN A 68 -12.92 13.61 -5.12
N GLY A 69 -14.21 13.37 -5.43
CA GLY A 69 -14.72 13.53 -6.78
C GLY A 69 -14.19 12.50 -7.80
N VAL A 70 -13.51 11.46 -7.34
CA VAL A 70 -12.88 10.43 -8.18
C VAL A 70 -13.78 9.20 -8.25
N GLU A 71 -14.08 8.77 -9.46
CA GLU A 71 -14.77 7.50 -9.70
C GLU A 71 -13.73 6.37 -9.74
N VAL A 72 -13.90 5.39 -8.85
CA VAL A 72 -13.08 4.18 -8.80
C VAL A 72 -13.94 2.94 -9.03
N ASP A 73 -13.39 1.97 -9.75
CA ASP A 73 -14.07 0.70 -10.02
C ASP A 73 -13.90 -0.24 -8.82
N PRO A 74 -14.99 -0.68 -8.15
CA PRO A 74 -14.91 -1.67 -7.07
C PRO A 74 -14.34 -3.04 -7.51
N ASN A 75 -14.30 -3.33 -8.81
CA ASN A 75 -13.67 -4.54 -9.33
C ASN A 75 -12.15 -4.41 -9.50
N SER A 76 -11.61 -3.17 -9.48
CA SER A 76 -10.15 -2.98 -9.50
C SER A 76 -9.51 -3.49 -8.22
N ILE A 77 -8.22 -3.79 -8.26
CA ILE A 77 -7.46 -4.15 -7.06
C ILE A 77 -7.32 -2.90 -6.17
N PHE A 78 -7.85 -2.95 -4.96
CA PHE A 78 -7.67 -1.90 -3.96
C PHE A 78 -6.36 -2.13 -3.21
N ASP A 79 -5.33 -1.43 -3.64
CA ASP A 79 -3.97 -1.44 -3.10
C ASP A 79 -3.85 -0.27 -2.10
N ILE A 80 -3.75 -0.57 -0.82
CA ILE A 80 -3.96 0.41 0.23
C ILE A 80 -2.76 0.56 1.16
N GLN A 81 -2.30 1.81 1.30
CA GLN A 81 -1.29 2.20 2.29
C GLN A 81 -1.85 3.26 3.23
N VAL A 82 -2.27 2.83 4.41
CA VAL A 82 -2.91 3.67 5.43
C VAL A 82 -2.12 3.64 6.72
N LYS A 83 -1.32 4.67 6.94
CA LYS A 83 -0.44 4.85 8.11
C LYS A 83 0.07 6.29 8.19
N ARG A 84 0.67 6.69 9.30
CA ARG A 84 1.36 8.00 9.36
C ARG A 84 2.33 8.13 8.20
N ILE A 85 2.37 9.33 7.62
CA ILE A 85 3.32 9.60 6.54
C ILE A 85 4.70 9.84 7.15
N HIS A 86 5.65 8.99 6.75
CA HIS A 86 7.01 9.05 7.25
C HIS A 86 7.99 8.45 6.24
N ALA A 87 9.19 8.99 6.16
CA ALA A 87 10.21 8.52 5.20
C ALA A 87 10.47 7.01 5.32
N TYR A 88 10.63 6.47 6.56
CA TYR A 88 10.89 5.04 6.74
C TYR A 88 9.71 4.13 6.39
N LYS A 89 8.47 4.64 6.39
CA LYS A 89 7.28 3.88 5.98
C LYS A 89 7.13 3.80 4.46
N ARG A 90 7.93 4.57 3.76
CA ARG A 90 8.18 4.53 2.32
C ARG A 90 6.95 4.67 1.43
N GLN A 91 6.01 5.58 1.79
CA GLN A 91 4.95 5.98 0.84
C GLN A 91 5.55 6.46 -0.49
N LEU A 92 6.76 7.02 -0.45
CA LEU A 92 7.50 7.39 -1.65
C LEU A 92 7.79 6.19 -2.54
N LEU A 93 8.21 5.05 -1.98
CA LEU A 93 8.44 3.82 -2.75
C LEU A 93 7.15 3.33 -3.43
N ASN A 94 6.01 3.41 -2.74
CA ASN A 94 4.72 3.09 -3.34
C ASN A 94 4.38 4.06 -4.49
N MET A 95 4.68 5.36 -4.34
CA MET A 95 4.52 6.30 -5.45
C MET A 95 5.44 5.98 -6.63
N TYR A 96 6.63 5.47 -6.39
CA TYR A 96 7.50 4.96 -7.46
C TYR A 96 6.86 3.81 -8.23
N LYS A 97 6.18 2.88 -7.54
CA LYS A 97 5.38 1.83 -8.19
C LYS A 97 4.27 2.42 -9.05
N VAL A 98 3.51 3.35 -8.50
CA VAL A 98 2.43 4.03 -9.25
C VAL A 98 2.97 4.71 -10.52
N MET A 99 4.05 5.48 -10.40
CA MET A 99 4.66 6.18 -11.53
C MET A 99 5.27 5.22 -12.53
N TYR A 100 5.89 4.13 -12.07
CA TYR A 100 6.39 3.06 -12.93
C TYR A 100 5.29 2.46 -13.81
N LEU A 101 4.19 2.06 -13.20
CA LEU A 101 3.05 1.49 -13.92
C LEU A 101 2.42 2.51 -14.88
N TYR A 102 2.29 3.76 -14.45
CA TYR A 102 1.81 4.82 -15.32
C TYR A 102 2.73 5.02 -16.53
N ASN A 103 4.04 5.12 -16.34
CA ASN A 103 5.00 5.27 -17.44
C ASN A 103 4.95 4.08 -18.40
N LYS A 104 4.79 2.85 -17.90
CA LYS A 104 4.63 1.65 -18.73
C LYS A 104 3.34 1.73 -19.57
N LEU A 105 2.23 2.13 -18.97
CA LEU A 105 0.96 2.30 -19.68
C LEU A 105 1.00 3.44 -20.71
N LYS A 106 1.73 4.51 -20.44
CA LYS A 106 1.94 5.58 -21.44
C LYS A 106 2.74 5.11 -22.64
N LYS A 107 3.73 4.24 -22.42
CA LYS A 107 4.54 3.63 -23.50
C LYS A 107 3.76 2.56 -24.26
N ASP A 108 2.96 1.78 -23.55
CA ASP A 108 2.12 0.72 -24.12
C ASP A 108 0.74 0.68 -23.42
N PRO A 109 -0.27 1.39 -23.95
CA PRO A 109 -1.63 1.37 -23.40
C PRO A 109 -2.32 -0.01 -23.49
N SER A 110 -1.81 -0.91 -24.32
CA SER A 110 -2.33 -2.27 -24.47
C SER A 110 -1.84 -3.25 -23.41
N LEU A 111 -0.90 -2.81 -22.55
CA LEU A 111 -0.34 -3.65 -21.50
C LEU A 111 -1.44 -4.30 -20.66
N ASP A 112 -1.42 -5.63 -20.58
CA ASP A 112 -2.41 -6.41 -19.85
C ASP A 112 -2.09 -6.43 -18.35
N ILE A 113 -2.51 -5.38 -17.67
CA ILE A 113 -2.48 -5.30 -16.21
C ILE A 113 -3.91 -5.18 -15.68
N PRO A 114 -4.23 -5.85 -14.57
CA PRO A 114 -5.52 -5.67 -13.92
C PRO A 114 -5.68 -4.21 -13.45
N PRO A 115 -6.89 -3.64 -13.52
CA PRO A 115 -7.13 -2.31 -12.99
C PRO A 115 -6.76 -2.20 -11.51
N HIS A 116 -6.07 -1.13 -11.14
CA HIS A 116 -5.63 -0.84 -9.78
C HIS A 116 -6.15 0.50 -9.29
N THR A 117 -6.59 0.53 -8.04
CA THR A 117 -6.87 1.75 -7.30
C THR A 117 -5.91 1.83 -6.11
N PHE A 118 -4.95 2.74 -6.20
CA PHE A 118 -3.98 3.02 -5.14
C PHE A 118 -4.59 4.02 -4.15
N ILE A 119 -4.75 3.59 -2.91
CA ILE A 119 -5.40 4.40 -1.87
C ILE A 119 -4.40 4.69 -0.76
N PHE A 120 -4.14 5.97 -0.56
CA PHE A 120 -3.28 6.47 0.51
C PHE A 120 -4.13 7.20 1.55
N ALA A 121 -3.78 7.06 2.82
CA ALA A 121 -4.29 7.89 3.89
C ALA A 121 -3.28 7.92 5.05
N GLY A 122 -3.30 9.01 5.80
CA GLY A 122 -2.43 9.17 6.95
C GLY A 122 -2.12 10.64 7.23
N LYS A 123 -1.65 10.92 8.43
CA LYS A 123 -1.30 12.26 8.87
C LYS A 123 0.21 12.42 8.90
N ALA A 124 0.71 13.56 8.45
CA ALA A 124 2.07 14.01 8.65
C ALA A 124 2.18 14.79 9.96
N ALA A 125 3.33 14.71 10.65
CA ALA A 125 3.63 15.62 11.74
C ALA A 125 3.73 17.05 11.19
N GLN A 126 3.29 18.04 11.98
CA GLN A 126 3.17 19.42 11.54
C GLN A 126 4.48 20.03 11.02
N SER A 127 5.60 19.69 11.63
CA SER A 127 6.94 20.18 11.27
C SER A 127 7.70 19.27 10.28
N TYR A 128 7.10 18.16 9.84
CA TYR A 128 7.78 17.20 8.97
C TYR A 128 7.56 17.53 7.49
N GLU A 129 8.38 18.44 6.98
CA GLU A 129 8.23 18.96 5.60
C GLU A 129 8.33 17.87 4.54
N PHE A 130 9.26 16.91 4.67
CA PHE A 130 9.37 15.80 3.74
C PHE A 130 8.06 14.99 3.62
N ALA A 131 7.41 14.69 4.74
CA ALA A 131 6.13 13.96 4.73
C ALA A 131 5.03 14.77 4.03
N LYS A 132 5.00 16.09 4.19
CA LYS A 132 4.06 16.97 3.48
C LYS A 132 4.34 17.00 1.98
N GLU A 133 5.61 17.02 1.59
CA GLU A 133 6.01 16.93 0.17
C GLU A 133 5.57 15.60 -0.47
N VAL A 134 5.67 14.49 0.28
CA VAL A 134 5.14 13.20 -0.21
C VAL A 134 3.62 13.25 -0.39
N ILE A 135 2.88 13.86 0.52
CA ILE A 135 1.42 14.07 0.35
C ILE A 135 1.14 14.93 -0.89
N ARG A 136 1.92 16.00 -1.08
CA ARG A 136 1.79 16.88 -2.25
C ARG A 136 2.07 16.11 -3.55
N LEU A 137 3.11 15.26 -3.56
CA LEU A 137 3.43 14.38 -4.69
C LEU A 137 2.27 13.45 -5.02
N ILE A 138 1.70 12.75 -4.03
CA ILE A 138 0.58 11.84 -4.23
C ILE A 138 -0.61 12.57 -4.87
N ASN A 139 -0.98 13.73 -4.36
CA ASN A 139 -2.12 14.50 -4.88
C ASN A 139 -1.86 15.06 -6.29
N SER A 140 -0.65 15.59 -6.55
CA SER A 140 -0.30 16.11 -7.86
C SER A 140 -0.25 15.01 -8.94
N ALA A 141 0.32 13.85 -8.60
CA ALA A 141 0.30 12.69 -9.49
C ALA A 141 -1.11 12.16 -9.71
N ALA A 142 -1.94 12.12 -8.67
CA ALA A 142 -3.33 11.69 -8.76
C ALA A 142 -4.14 12.55 -9.74
N GLU A 143 -3.95 13.87 -9.72
CA GLU A 143 -4.63 14.79 -10.62
C GLU A 143 -4.31 14.48 -12.09
N ILE A 144 -3.06 14.19 -12.41
CA ILE A 144 -2.63 13.84 -13.77
C ILE A 144 -3.10 12.44 -14.15
N ILE A 145 -2.80 11.43 -13.34
CA ILE A 145 -3.05 10.03 -13.66
C ILE A 145 -4.56 9.75 -13.77
N ASN A 146 -5.36 10.28 -12.85
CA ASN A 146 -6.80 10.03 -12.81
C ASN A 146 -7.55 10.63 -14.02
N ASN A 147 -7.00 11.66 -14.64
CA ASN A 147 -7.61 12.38 -15.77
C ASN A 147 -6.97 12.05 -17.12
N ASP A 148 -5.96 11.18 -17.16
CA ASP A 148 -5.29 10.80 -18.40
C ASP A 148 -6.12 9.75 -19.18
N PRO A 149 -6.70 10.11 -20.35
CA PRO A 149 -7.49 9.18 -21.13
C PRO A 149 -6.66 8.06 -21.79
N ASP A 150 -5.36 8.27 -21.99
CA ASP A 150 -4.50 7.35 -22.73
C ASP A 150 -4.30 6.02 -21.98
N ILE A 151 -4.38 6.04 -20.66
CA ILE A 151 -4.22 4.84 -19.83
C ILE A 151 -5.54 4.07 -19.59
N GLY A 152 -6.63 4.52 -20.18
CA GLY A 152 -7.94 3.84 -20.14
C GLY A 152 -8.51 3.62 -18.74
N GLY A 153 -8.13 4.43 -17.77
CA GLY A 153 -8.59 4.30 -16.38
C GLY A 153 -8.03 3.08 -15.63
N LYS A 154 -7.02 2.41 -16.17
CA LYS A 154 -6.41 1.22 -15.54
C LYS A 154 -5.75 1.50 -14.19
N ILE A 155 -5.37 2.75 -13.92
CA ILE A 155 -4.82 3.20 -12.65
C ILE A 155 -5.64 4.38 -12.14
N LYS A 156 -6.02 4.33 -10.87
CA LYS A 156 -6.54 5.46 -10.10
C LYS A 156 -5.72 5.64 -8.84
N VAL A 157 -5.50 6.87 -8.43
CA VAL A 157 -4.76 7.23 -7.23
C VAL A 157 -5.60 8.16 -6.37
N VAL A 158 -5.72 7.85 -5.09
CA VAL A 158 -6.55 8.62 -4.15
C VAL A 158 -5.80 8.84 -2.85
N PHE A 159 -5.81 10.07 -2.35
CA PHE A 159 -5.40 10.39 -0.98
C PHE A 159 -6.64 10.75 -0.15
N LEU A 160 -6.91 9.98 0.89
CA LEU A 160 -8.04 10.22 1.80
C LEU A 160 -7.61 11.10 2.96
N GLU A 161 -8.22 12.26 3.06
CA GLU A 161 -7.92 13.24 4.12
C GLU A 161 -8.47 12.79 5.48
N ASN A 162 -7.92 13.38 6.54
CA ASN A 162 -8.40 13.21 7.91
C ASN A 162 -8.56 11.77 8.38
N PHE A 163 -7.58 10.93 8.06
CA PHE A 163 -7.59 9.55 8.54
C PHE A 163 -7.89 9.47 10.04
N SER A 164 -8.88 8.68 10.38
CA SER A 164 -9.37 8.46 11.73
C SER A 164 -9.76 6.99 11.92
N VAL A 165 -10.04 6.60 13.17
CA VAL A 165 -10.54 5.25 13.46
C VAL A 165 -11.84 4.95 12.68
N SER A 166 -12.75 5.91 12.60
CA SER A 166 -14.02 5.77 11.86
C SER A 166 -13.81 5.57 10.38
N LEU A 167 -12.87 6.33 9.76
CA LEU A 167 -12.51 6.12 8.36
C LEU A 167 -11.82 4.77 8.17
N GLY A 168 -10.98 4.36 9.12
CA GLY A 168 -10.35 3.04 9.11
C GLY A 168 -11.34 1.89 9.08
N GLN A 169 -12.49 2.00 9.77
CA GLN A 169 -13.55 0.99 9.73
C GLN A 169 -14.11 0.75 8.32
N MET A 170 -14.03 1.74 7.44
CA MET A 170 -14.42 1.61 6.03
C MET A 170 -13.27 1.14 5.15
N ILE A 171 -12.05 1.57 5.42
CA ILE A 171 -10.86 1.28 4.60
C ILE A 171 -10.39 -0.15 4.76
N TYR A 172 -10.17 -0.63 6.00
CA TYR A 172 -9.61 -1.96 6.22
C TYR A 172 -10.43 -3.10 5.61
N PRO A 173 -11.78 -3.11 5.71
CA PRO A 173 -12.59 -4.16 5.08
C PRO A 173 -12.58 -4.16 3.54
N ALA A 174 -12.23 -3.04 2.93
CA ALA A 174 -12.25 -2.86 1.48
C ALA A 174 -10.92 -3.21 0.79
N ALA A 175 -9.84 -3.44 1.52
CA ALA A 175 -8.53 -3.67 0.95
C ALA A 175 -8.39 -5.06 0.33
N ASP A 176 -7.78 -5.12 -0.85
CA ASP A 176 -7.26 -6.36 -1.45
C ASP A 176 -5.79 -6.54 -1.08
N ILE A 177 -5.00 -5.47 -1.18
CA ILE A 177 -3.57 -5.45 -0.83
C ILE A 177 -3.34 -4.48 0.32
N SER A 178 -2.56 -4.93 1.30
CA SER A 178 -2.09 -4.18 2.44
C SER A 178 -0.61 -3.86 2.28
N GLU A 179 -0.28 -2.59 2.05
CA GLU A 179 1.09 -2.11 1.89
C GLU A 179 1.79 -1.92 3.24
N GLN A 180 2.75 -2.80 3.53
CA GLN A 180 3.52 -2.82 4.77
C GLN A 180 5.03 -2.81 4.45
N ILE A 181 5.45 -1.74 3.76
CA ILE A 181 6.72 -1.63 3.04
C ILE A 181 7.78 -0.75 3.73
N SER A 182 7.76 -0.66 5.05
CA SER A 182 8.80 0.05 5.80
C SER A 182 10.19 -0.50 5.48
N THR A 183 11.22 0.34 5.61
CA THR A 183 12.60 -0.14 5.56
C THR A 183 12.80 -1.15 6.68
N ALA A 184 13.35 -2.33 6.39
CA ALA A 184 13.51 -3.39 7.37
C ALA A 184 14.31 -2.93 8.61
N GLY A 185 13.84 -3.34 9.78
CA GLY A 185 14.41 -2.93 11.07
C GLY A 185 13.92 -1.59 11.62
N LYS A 186 12.98 -0.90 10.93
CA LYS A 186 12.49 0.44 11.36
C LYS A 186 11.12 0.41 12.03
N GLU A 187 10.24 -0.50 11.67
CA GLU A 187 8.93 -0.63 12.29
C GLU A 187 8.97 -1.65 13.44
N ALA A 188 8.71 -1.23 14.67
CA ALA A 188 8.81 -2.12 15.82
C ALA A 188 7.80 -3.28 15.79
N SER A 189 6.59 -3.04 15.32
CA SER A 189 5.52 -4.06 15.19
C SER A 189 4.56 -3.69 14.07
N GLY A 190 3.90 -2.56 14.18
CA GLY A 190 2.73 -2.21 13.39
C GLY A 190 1.44 -2.77 14.01
N THR A 191 0.32 -2.20 13.62
CA THR A 191 -1.02 -2.68 14.00
C THR A 191 -1.96 -2.75 12.79
N GLY A 192 -1.73 -1.89 11.80
CA GLY A 192 -2.51 -1.86 10.56
C GLY A 192 -2.42 -3.16 9.78
N ASN A 193 -1.23 -3.75 9.69
CA ASN A 193 -1.00 -5.05 9.04
C ASN A 193 -1.95 -6.14 9.58
N MET A 194 -2.14 -6.22 10.89
CA MET A 194 -3.04 -7.19 11.51
C MET A 194 -4.51 -6.88 11.20
N LYS A 195 -4.93 -5.61 11.22
CA LYS A 195 -6.31 -5.21 10.88
C LYS A 195 -6.65 -5.53 9.43
N PHE A 196 -5.73 -5.28 8.52
CA PHE A 196 -5.88 -5.65 7.11
C PHE A 196 -6.03 -7.16 6.93
N MET A 197 -5.14 -7.93 7.56
CA MET A 197 -5.16 -9.39 7.46
C MET A 197 -6.45 -9.98 8.01
N PHE A 198 -6.93 -9.54 9.18
CA PHE A 198 -8.21 -9.96 9.73
C PHE A 198 -9.41 -9.68 8.79
N ASN A 199 -9.27 -8.70 7.90
CA ASN A 199 -10.27 -8.37 6.89
C ASN A 199 -9.99 -9.00 5.51
N GLY A 200 -9.03 -9.94 5.43
CA GLY A 200 -8.75 -10.72 4.23
C GLY A 200 -7.92 -10.01 3.17
N ALA A 201 -7.18 -8.95 3.52
CA ALA A 201 -6.22 -8.35 2.62
C ALA A 201 -4.91 -9.16 2.62
N VAL A 202 -4.30 -9.32 1.44
CA VAL A 202 -2.97 -9.90 1.31
C VAL A 202 -1.92 -8.84 1.64
N THR A 203 -0.93 -9.20 2.44
CA THR A 203 0.18 -8.29 2.77
C THR A 203 1.23 -8.30 1.65
N LEU A 204 1.58 -7.11 1.18
CA LEU A 204 2.79 -6.85 0.41
C LEU A 204 3.72 -6.03 1.31
N GLY A 205 4.85 -6.57 1.67
CA GLY A 205 5.68 -5.96 2.70
C GLY A 205 7.13 -6.38 2.69
N THR A 206 7.84 -5.89 3.68
CA THR A 206 9.22 -6.24 3.99
C THR A 206 9.27 -7.12 5.24
N GLU A 207 10.39 -7.79 5.48
CA GLU A 207 10.67 -8.50 6.73
C GLU A 207 10.94 -7.49 7.86
N ASP A 208 9.84 -6.88 8.34
CA ASP A 208 9.87 -5.83 9.34
C ASP A 208 8.67 -5.89 10.29
N GLY A 209 8.87 -5.60 11.55
CA GLY A 209 7.82 -5.59 12.56
C GLY A 209 7.04 -6.91 12.62
N ALA A 210 5.72 -6.81 12.75
CA ALA A 210 4.84 -7.98 12.79
C ALA A 210 4.70 -8.72 11.46
N ASN A 211 5.21 -8.18 10.35
CA ASN A 211 5.21 -8.90 9.07
C ASN A 211 6.02 -10.19 9.16
N VAL A 212 7.10 -10.21 9.96
CA VAL A 212 7.92 -11.41 10.19
C VAL A 212 7.08 -12.55 10.76
N GLU A 213 6.33 -12.28 11.84
CA GLU A 213 5.44 -13.29 12.44
C GLU A 213 4.30 -13.69 11.50
N ILE A 214 3.76 -12.73 10.74
CA ILE A 214 2.73 -13.00 9.74
C ILE A 214 3.27 -13.96 8.69
N HIS A 215 4.46 -13.68 8.16
CA HIS A 215 5.13 -14.52 7.15
C HIS A 215 5.36 -15.96 7.66
N GLU A 216 5.90 -16.09 8.88
CA GLU A 216 6.09 -17.40 9.52
C GLU A 216 4.78 -18.20 9.65
N LEU A 217 3.66 -17.51 9.95
CA LEU A 217 2.37 -18.16 10.17
C LEU A 217 1.63 -18.52 8.88
N VAL A 218 1.70 -17.65 7.86
CA VAL A 218 0.93 -17.86 6.61
C VAL A 218 1.72 -18.59 5.53
N GLY A 219 3.06 -18.57 5.59
CA GLY A 219 3.96 -19.18 4.60
C GLY A 219 4.10 -18.33 3.33
N ASP A 220 5.12 -18.65 2.54
CA ASP A 220 5.55 -17.90 1.34
C ASP A 220 4.44 -17.72 0.29
N ASP A 221 3.53 -18.68 0.20
CA ASP A 221 2.45 -18.67 -0.81
C ASP A 221 1.32 -17.67 -0.49
N ASN A 222 1.31 -17.07 0.70
CA ASN A 222 0.17 -16.27 1.20
C ASN A 222 0.56 -14.83 1.58
N ILE A 223 1.77 -14.42 1.26
CA ILE A 223 2.30 -13.07 1.51
C ILE A 223 3.31 -12.72 0.42
N PHE A 224 3.43 -11.44 0.08
CA PHE A 224 4.48 -10.96 -0.81
C PHE A 224 5.54 -10.24 0.02
N ILE A 225 6.75 -10.80 0.06
CA ILE A 225 7.89 -10.21 0.77
C ILE A 225 8.95 -9.79 -0.25
N PHE A 226 9.54 -8.62 -0.04
CA PHE A 226 10.58 -8.05 -0.88
C PHE A 226 11.58 -7.22 -0.07
N GLY A 227 12.69 -6.87 -0.72
CA GLY A 227 13.67 -5.93 -0.22
C GLY A 227 14.67 -6.54 0.74
N MET A 228 15.57 -5.70 1.20
CA MET A 228 16.65 -6.08 2.11
C MET A 228 16.12 -6.56 3.47
N SER A 229 16.85 -7.47 4.08
CA SER A 229 16.67 -7.86 5.48
C SER A 229 17.14 -6.73 6.44
N ALA A 230 16.73 -6.83 7.70
CA ALA A 230 17.15 -5.86 8.71
C ALA A 230 18.68 -5.88 8.92
N GLU A 231 19.29 -7.06 8.79
CA GLU A 231 20.74 -7.25 8.90
C GLU A 231 21.48 -6.55 7.75
N GLU A 232 21.01 -6.69 6.52
CA GLU A 232 21.59 -6.02 5.35
C GLU A 232 21.47 -4.50 5.46
N VAL A 233 20.33 -3.99 5.91
CA VAL A 233 20.13 -2.56 6.18
C VAL A 233 21.12 -2.05 7.23
N GLU A 234 21.29 -2.78 8.34
CA GLU A 234 22.23 -2.41 9.40
C GLU A 234 23.67 -2.45 8.90
N GLU A 235 24.03 -3.47 8.13
CA GLU A 235 25.37 -3.55 7.52
C GLU A 235 25.69 -2.35 6.65
N HIS A 236 24.76 -1.91 5.78
CA HIS A 236 24.95 -0.72 4.96
C HIS A 236 25.12 0.55 5.80
N TYR A 237 24.38 0.72 6.89
CA TYR A 237 24.57 1.87 7.77
C TYR A 237 25.93 1.85 8.47
N ILE A 238 26.42 0.65 8.86
CA ILE A 238 27.72 0.51 9.53
C ILE A 238 28.87 0.73 8.54
N LYS A 239 28.79 0.13 7.36
CA LYS A 239 29.85 0.18 6.33
C LYS A 239 29.87 1.50 5.58
N GLY A 240 28.72 2.18 5.44
CA GLY A 240 28.58 3.39 4.64
C GLY A 240 28.87 3.15 3.15
N ASP A 241 28.54 1.98 2.64
CA ASP A 241 28.88 1.51 1.29
C ASP A 241 27.70 1.57 0.29
N TYR A 242 26.57 2.12 0.70
CA TYR A 242 25.42 2.35 -0.19
C TYR A 242 25.52 3.72 -0.85
N PHE A 243 25.44 3.72 -2.18
CA PHE A 243 25.41 4.93 -3.01
C PHE A 243 24.18 4.91 -3.91
N SER A 244 23.18 5.71 -3.57
CA SER A 244 21.92 5.80 -4.31
C SER A 244 22.12 6.24 -5.76
N GLN A 245 23.17 7.00 -6.05
CA GLN A 245 23.56 7.41 -7.39
C GLN A 245 23.83 6.20 -8.30
N ASP A 246 24.44 5.14 -7.79
CA ASP A 246 24.74 3.93 -8.58
C ASP A 246 23.45 3.24 -9.05
N LYS A 247 22.40 3.25 -8.21
CA LYS A 247 21.08 2.71 -8.57
C LYS A 247 20.41 3.58 -9.63
N TYR A 248 20.43 4.88 -9.43
CA TYR A 248 19.91 5.84 -10.39
C TYR A 248 20.61 5.73 -11.76
N ASP A 249 21.93 5.59 -11.79
CA ASP A 249 22.70 5.52 -13.05
C ASP A 249 22.50 4.18 -13.79
N SER A 250 22.26 3.10 -13.06
CA SER A 250 22.16 1.74 -13.63
C SER A 250 20.75 1.33 -14.04
N ASP A 251 19.71 2.07 -13.64
CA ASP A 251 18.31 1.70 -13.85
C ASP A 251 17.54 2.81 -14.59
N GLU A 252 17.19 2.55 -15.84
CA GLU A 252 16.51 3.55 -16.70
C GLU A 252 15.11 3.93 -16.21
N ASP A 253 14.30 2.97 -15.73
CA ASP A 253 12.95 3.26 -15.23
C ASP A 253 13.03 4.05 -13.93
N LEU A 254 13.96 3.68 -13.04
CA LEU A 254 14.19 4.38 -11.78
C LEU A 254 14.65 5.82 -12.03
N ARG A 255 15.58 6.01 -12.97
CA ARG A 255 16.06 7.33 -13.39
C ARG A 255 14.92 8.16 -13.97
N GLU A 256 14.11 7.61 -14.90
CA GLU A 256 12.96 8.28 -15.47
C GLU A 256 12.01 8.82 -14.39
N ILE A 257 11.64 7.96 -13.42
CA ILE A 257 10.75 8.34 -12.30
C ILE A 257 11.39 9.43 -11.44
N THR A 258 12.67 9.28 -11.11
CA THR A 258 13.39 10.23 -10.26
C THR A 258 13.49 11.59 -10.96
N ASP A 259 13.79 11.61 -12.25
CA ASP A 259 13.86 12.84 -13.05
C ASP A 259 12.49 13.52 -13.20
N GLN A 260 11.42 12.75 -13.26
CA GLN A 260 10.05 13.28 -13.28
C GLN A 260 9.70 14.09 -12.03
N MET A 261 10.38 13.89 -10.92
CA MET A 261 10.20 14.72 -9.70
C MET A 261 10.59 16.19 -9.93
N VAL A 262 11.49 16.46 -10.88
CA VAL A 262 12.03 17.80 -11.15
C VAL A 262 11.91 18.22 -12.62
N ASN A 263 11.49 17.33 -13.52
CA ASN A 263 11.43 17.53 -14.97
C ASN A 263 10.06 17.15 -15.55
N ARG A 264 9.13 18.07 -15.68
CA ARG A 264 7.99 17.99 -16.61
C ARG A 264 6.95 16.85 -16.49
N PHE A 265 6.99 15.99 -15.49
CA PHE A 265 5.88 15.05 -15.23
C PHE A 265 4.62 15.84 -14.83
N PHE A 266 4.83 16.88 -14.08
CA PHE A 266 3.81 17.78 -13.58
C PHE A 266 3.82 19.08 -14.40
N GLU A 267 3.45 19.06 -15.64
CA GLU A 267 3.28 20.17 -16.59
C GLU A 267 4.21 21.39 -16.45
N GLU A 268 4.43 22.14 -17.52
CA GLU A 268 5.20 23.39 -17.50
C GLU A 268 4.54 24.38 -16.51
N GLY A 269 5.23 24.69 -15.39
CA GLY A 269 4.71 25.55 -14.32
C GLY A 269 4.05 24.78 -13.15
N GLY A 270 3.99 23.46 -13.19
CA GLY A 270 3.52 22.62 -12.09
C GLY A 270 4.52 22.56 -10.92
N PRO A 271 4.13 21.94 -9.80
CA PRO A 271 5.01 21.78 -8.65
C PRO A 271 6.19 20.87 -9.00
N ASN A 272 7.38 21.24 -8.57
CA ASN A 272 8.51 20.32 -8.54
C ASN A 272 8.73 19.78 -7.13
N PHE A 273 9.53 18.72 -7.01
CA PHE A 273 9.79 17.99 -5.76
C PHE A 273 11.30 17.88 -5.52
N TRP A 274 12.01 19.00 -5.60
CA TRP A 274 13.46 19.07 -5.36
C TRP A 274 13.86 18.49 -4.01
N SER A 275 13.05 18.69 -2.98
CA SER A 275 13.33 18.14 -1.65
C SER A 275 13.33 16.60 -1.64
N ILE A 276 12.47 15.96 -2.42
CA ILE A 276 12.43 14.50 -2.60
C ILE A 276 13.63 14.04 -3.43
N TYR A 277 13.89 14.71 -4.54
CA TYR A 277 15.04 14.42 -5.41
C TYR A 277 16.36 14.52 -4.63
N ASP A 278 16.54 15.59 -3.88
CA ASP A 278 17.72 15.78 -3.03
C ASP A 278 17.84 14.73 -1.93
N ALA A 279 16.71 14.35 -1.29
CA ALA A 279 16.72 13.30 -0.28
C ALA A 279 17.20 11.95 -0.82
N LEU A 280 16.86 11.64 -2.07
CA LEU A 280 17.26 10.40 -2.73
C LEU A 280 18.70 10.43 -3.25
N LEU A 281 19.12 11.50 -3.94
CA LEU A 281 20.41 11.53 -4.63
C LEU A 281 21.48 12.32 -3.87
N ARG A 282 21.14 13.48 -3.31
CA ARG A 282 22.12 14.34 -2.63
C ARG A 282 22.37 13.92 -1.19
N TYR A 283 21.33 13.45 -0.51
CA TYR A 283 21.39 13.04 0.90
C TYR A 283 21.45 11.51 1.10
N GLY A 284 21.60 10.76 -0.01
CA GLY A 284 22.00 9.36 0.01
C GLY A 284 20.88 8.36 0.30
N ASP A 285 19.60 8.74 0.09
CA ASP A 285 18.47 7.79 0.20
C ASP A 285 18.47 7.00 1.51
N GLU A 286 18.39 7.70 2.63
CA GLU A 286 18.51 7.16 4.00
C GLU A 286 17.71 5.87 4.24
N TYR A 287 16.57 5.70 3.55
CA TYR A 287 15.66 4.58 3.76
C TYR A 287 15.62 3.58 2.60
N PHE A 288 16.63 3.60 1.73
CA PHE A 288 16.84 2.61 0.67
C PHE A 288 15.64 2.45 -0.29
N VAL A 289 15.01 3.56 -0.64
CA VAL A 289 13.90 3.58 -1.61
C VAL A 289 14.37 3.08 -2.98
N LEU A 290 15.51 3.57 -3.43
CA LEU A 290 16.07 3.21 -4.74
C LEU A 290 16.66 1.79 -4.75
N GLU A 291 17.21 1.32 -3.61
CA GLU A 291 17.74 -0.04 -3.49
C GLU A 291 16.64 -1.09 -3.67
N ASP A 292 15.56 -0.95 -2.90
CA ASP A 292 14.48 -1.95 -2.87
C ASP A 292 13.50 -1.82 -4.06
N PHE A 293 13.64 -0.79 -4.91
CA PHE A 293 12.69 -0.51 -5.98
C PHE A 293 12.46 -1.70 -6.92
N ARG A 294 13.52 -2.30 -7.45
CA ARG A 294 13.38 -3.40 -8.43
C ARG A 294 12.77 -4.64 -7.82
N ASP A 295 13.08 -4.94 -6.58
CA ASP A 295 12.51 -6.08 -5.89
C ASP A 295 11.03 -5.88 -5.60
N TYR A 296 10.64 -4.64 -5.26
CA TYR A 296 9.24 -4.26 -5.08
C TYR A 296 8.42 -4.28 -6.38
N MET A 297 9.06 -4.13 -7.56
CA MET A 297 8.39 -4.17 -8.86
C MET A 297 8.21 -5.59 -9.44
N ARG A 298 8.78 -6.61 -8.82
CA ARG A 298 8.63 -8.03 -9.22
C ARG A 298 7.30 -8.61 -8.77
#